data_36803e0aaa82c0eafa471308e21c9b42
#
_entry.id   36803e0aaa82c0eafa471308e21c9b42
#
_cell.length_a   1.000
_cell.length_b   1.000
_cell.length_c   1.000
_cell.angle_alpha   90.00
_cell.angle_beta   90.00
_cell.angle_gamma   90.00
#
_symmetry.space_group_name_H-M   'P 1'
#
loop_
_entity.id
_entity.type
_entity.pdbx_description
1 polymer ?
#
loop_
_entity_poly.entity_id
_entity_poly.type
_entity_poly.pdbx_seq_one_letter_code
_entity_poly.pdbx_strand_id
1 'polypeptide(L)'
;MHSEGLERVSGTWDIIAQDESKTIYDVLNGNSNFENTIKDTAIDNLKLVSSNVDLSGLEIETASENRRAFLLKDKIENFINSSKNDFSYIFIDCPPSLSLLTIMSLVVANSLIVPLQTEFFALEGLTQLIKTIDRIKVNLNSELKIRGVLLTMFDKRNKLSAQVEADARKFLNEKVYHTVIPRNVRLSEAPSHGIPILVYDKMCSGSISYSDFAEEFLKQENILESAA
;
A
#
# COMPACT_ATOMS: atom_id res chain seq x y z
N MET A 1 4.32 -28.59 -28.63
CA MET A 1 5.40 -28.04 -27.77
C MET A 1 4.86 -26.79 -27.13
N HIS A 2 4.64 -26.90 -26.00
CA HIS A 2 3.90 -26.46 -24.84
C HIS A 2 4.16 -25.00 -24.49
N SER A 3 3.08 -24.21 -24.49
CA SER A 3 2.97 -22.83 -24.05
C SER A 3 2.68 -22.73 -22.55
N GLU A 4 3.47 -23.42 -21.72
CA GLU A 4 3.25 -23.46 -20.25
C GLU A 4 4.12 -22.49 -19.44
N GLY A 5 4.64 -21.43 -20.05
CA GLY A 5 5.68 -20.59 -19.44
C GLY A 5 5.29 -19.16 -19.05
N LEU A 6 4.06 -18.68 -19.28
CA LEU A 6 3.71 -17.26 -19.14
C LEU A 6 2.54 -16.94 -18.19
N GLU A 7 1.96 -17.91 -17.52
CA GLU A 7 0.77 -17.71 -16.66
C GLU A 7 1.06 -17.42 -15.17
N ARG A 8 2.31 -17.22 -14.74
CA ARG A 8 2.65 -16.97 -13.34
C ARG A 8 3.38 -15.65 -13.09
N VAL A 9 2.93 -14.55 -13.67
CA VAL A 9 3.44 -13.21 -13.34
C VAL A 9 2.37 -12.31 -12.69
N SER A 10 1.16 -12.78 -12.50
CA SER A 10 0.25 -12.15 -11.54
C SER A 10 0.62 -12.70 -10.15
N GLY A 11 1.30 -11.89 -9.33
CA GLY A 11 1.64 -12.23 -7.96
C GLY A 11 0.42 -12.41 -7.07
N THR A 12 -0.42 -13.38 -7.42
CA THR A 12 -1.48 -13.87 -6.55
C THR A 12 -0.79 -14.70 -5.49
N TRP A 13 -0.68 -14.12 -4.33
CA TRP A 13 -0.13 -14.74 -3.15
C TRP A 13 -0.95 -16.01 -2.85
N ASP A 14 -0.34 -17.19 -2.87
CA ASP A 14 -0.96 -18.46 -2.45
C ASP A 14 -1.42 -18.45 -0.97
N ILE A 15 -1.35 -17.28 -0.34
CA ILE A 15 -1.93 -16.99 0.99
C ILE A 15 -3.45 -17.01 0.95
N ILE A 16 -4.06 -16.85 -0.24
CA ILE A 16 -5.51 -16.75 -0.43
C ILE A 16 -6.01 -18.13 -0.86
N ALA A 17 -7.05 -18.62 -0.20
CA ALA A 17 -7.84 -19.75 -0.72
C ALA A 17 -8.27 -19.40 -2.16
N GLN A 18 -8.12 -20.35 -3.09
CA GLN A 18 -8.22 -20.20 -4.57
C GLN A 18 -9.59 -19.80 -5.13
N ASP A 19 -10.36 -18.99 -4.43
CA ASP A 19 -11.61 -18.47 -4.95
C ASP A 19 -11.41 -17.02 -5.43
N GLU A 20 -11.04 -16.86 -6.70
CA GLU A 20 -10.89 -15.56 -7.38
C GLU A 20 -12.22 -14.97 -7.85
N SER A 21 -13.35 -15.53 -7.43
CA SER A 21 -14.67 -15.21 -8.00
C SER A 21 -15.10 -13.75 -7.78
N LYS A 22 -14.56 -13.06 -6.77
CA LYS A 22 -14.93 -11.66 -6.45
C LYS A 22 -13.72 -10.86 -5.99
N THR A 23 -13.60 -9.65 -6.52
CA THR A 23 -12.47 -8.74 -6.29
C THR A 23 -12.95 -7.34 -5.92
N ILE A 24 -12.02 -6.43 -5.64
CA ILE A 24 -12.36 -5.02 -5.41
C ILE A 24 -13.08 -4.39 -6.62
N TYR A 25 -12.81 -4.87 -7.84
CA TYR A 25 -13.53 -4.42 -9.03
C TYR A 25 -15.05 -4.68 -8.91
N ASP A 26 -15.44 -5.88 -8.44
CA ASP A 26 -16.85 -6.25 -8.24
C ASP A 26 -17.52 -5.39 -7.17
N VAL A 27 -16.78 -4.99 -6.14
CA VAL A 27 -17.30 -4.08 -5.12
C VAL A 27 -17.52 -2.68 -5.70
N LEU A 28 -16.57 -2.18 -6.48
CA LEU A 28 -16.64 -0.83 -7.05
C LEU A 28 -17.71 -0.69 -8.11
N ASN A 29 -17.91 -1.69 -8.97
CA ASN A 29 -18.96 -1.69 -9.99
C ASN A 29 -20.35 -2.10 -9.45
N GLY A 30 -20.47 -2.49 -8.17
CA GLY A 30 -21.72 -2.82 -7.52
C GLY A 30 -22.19 -4.26 -7.69
N ASN A 31 -21.39 -5.15 -8.30
CA ASN A 31 -21.71 -6.58 -8.46
C ASN A 31 -21.47 -7.40 -7.19
N SER A 32 -20.77 -6.84 -6.20
CA SER A 32 -20.51 -7.46 -4.90
C SER A 32 -20.45 -6.41 -3.79
N ASN A 33 -20.26 -6.89 -2.55
CA ASN A 33 -19.98 -6.08 -1.37
C ASN A 33 -18.70 -6.59 -0.69
N PHE A 34 -18.18 -5.84 0.30
CA PHE A 34 -16.97 -6.22 1.02
C PHE A 34 -17.12 -7.54 1.79
N GLU A 35 -18.29 -7.80 2.40
CA GLU A 35 -18.56 -9.01 3.18
C GLU A 35 -18.38 -10.29 2.36
N ASN A 36 -18.71 -10.22 1.06
CA ASN A 36 -18.59 -11.35 0.14
C ASN A 36 -17.27 -11.39 -0.61
N THR A 37 -16.42 -10.37 -0.45
CA THR A 37 -15.16 -10.20 -1.20
C THR A 37 -13.93 -10.33 -0.30
N ILE A 38 -14.07 -10.02 1.00
CA ILE A 38 -13.01 -10.20 1.99
C ILE A 38 -12.69 -11.69 2.14
N LYS A 39 -11.42 -12.03 2.04
CA LYS A 39 -10.88 -13.38 2.15
C LYS A 39 -9.99 -13.51 3.38
N ASP A 40 -10.05 -14.69 4.00
CA ASP A 40 -9.09 -15.09 5.02
C ASP A 40 -7.72 -15.33 4.39
N THR A 41 -6.67 -15.05 5.14
CA THR A 41 -5.31 -15.41 4.76
C THR A 41 -4.74 -16.45 5.71
N ALA A 42 -3.60 -17.03 5.37
CA ALA A 42 -2.87 -17.94 6.26
C ALA A 42 -2.24 -17.23 7.48
N ILE A 43 -2.38 -15.91 7.58
CA ILE A 43 -1.86 -15.10 8.68
C ILE A 43 -3.03 -14.66 9.56
N ASP A 44 -2.94 -14.96 10.85
CA ASP A 44 -3.96 -14.58 11.82
C ASP A 44 -4.23 -13.08 11.81
N ASN A 45 -5.51 -12.70 11.84
CA ASN A 45 -5.99 -11.31 11.83
C ASN A 45 -5.66 -10.50 10.56
N LEU A 46 -5.11 -11.13 9.52
CA LEU A 46 -4.93 -10.52 8.22
C LEU A 46 -6.02 -10.99 7.26
N LYS A 47 -6.82 -10.05 6.78
CA LYS A 47 -7.81 -10.26 5.72
C LYS A 47 -7.32 -9.59 4.44
N LEU A 48 -7.80 -10.06 3.30
CA LEU A 48 -7.41 -9.52 2.01
C LEU A 48 -8.62 -9.33 1.09
N VAL A 49 -8.63 -8.22 0.38
CA VAL A 49 -9.47 -7.99 -0.80
C VAL A 49 -8.55 -7.94 -2.00
N SER A 50 -8.67 -8.91 -2.89
CA SER A 50 -7.82 -9.00 -4.08
C SER A 50 -8.27 -8.04 -5.18
N SER A 51 -7.37 -7.70 -6.10
CA SER A 51 -7.68 -7.04 -7.36
C SER A 51 -7.32 -7.94 -8.53
N ASN A 52 -7.90 -7.65 -9.70
CA ASN A 52 -7.59 -8.30 -10.96
C ASN A 52 -7.37 -7.27 -12.07
N VAL A 53 -7.06 -7.73 -13.27
CA VAL A 53 -6.81 -6.87 -14.43
C VAL A 53 -8.02 -6.00 -14.83
N ASP A 54 -9.24 -6.44 -14.54
CA ASP A 54 -10.48 -5.72 -14.87
C ASP A 54 -10.56 -4.38 -14.14
N LEU A 55 -9.93 -4.27 -12.95
CA LEU A 55 -9.86 -3.02 -12.21
C LEU A 55 -9.27 -1.87 -13.03
N SER A 56 -8.39 -2.14 -13.99
CA SER A 56 -7.83 -1.13 -14.89
C SER A 56 -8.87 -0.54 -15.84
N GLY A 57 -9.95 -1.26 -16.13
CA GLY A 57 -11.07 -0.81 -16.96
C GLY A 57 -11.98 0.19 -16.26
N LEU A 58 -12.00 0.19 -14.92
CA LEU A 58 -12.90 1.02 -14.12
C LEU A 58 -12.78 2.52 -14.45
N GLU A 59 -11.60 3.00 -14.79
CA GLU A 59 -11.36 4.41 -15.13
C GLU A 59 -12.14 4.84 -16.39
N ILE A 60 -12.26 3.95 -17.36
CA ILE A 60 -13.01 4.17 -18.60
C ILE A 60 -14.51 4.03 -18.33
N GLU A 61 -14.91 2.99 -17.61
CA GLU A 61 -16.29 2.67 -17.30
C GLU A 61 -16.97 3.78 -16.50
N THR A 62 -16.24 4.39 -15.57
CA THR A 62 -16.73 5.48 -14.72
C THR A 62 -16.46 6.87 -15.25
N ALA A 63 -16.00 7.01 -16.51
CA ALA A 63 -15.58 8.30 -17.07
C ALA A 63 -16.69 9.37 -17.05
N SER A 64 -17.96 8.97 -17.17
CA SER A 64 -19.13 9.85 -17.12
C SER A 64 -19.63 10.16 -15.70
N GLU A 65 -19.10 9.51 -14.67
CA GLU A 65 -19.57 9.66 -13.30
C GLU A 65 -18.90 10.87 -12.61
N ASN A 66 -19.70 11.82 -12.18
CA ASN A 66 -19.19 13.03 -11.50
C ASN A 66 -18.50 12.75 -10.17
N ARG A 67 -18.86 11.67 -9.47
CA ARG A 67 -18.34 11.30 -8.15
C ARG A 67 -17.37 10.13 -8.17
N ARG A 68 -16.84 9.74 -9.34
CA ARG A 68 -15.97 8.56 -9.50
C ARG A 68 -14.78 8.51 -8.53
N ALA A 69 -14.22 9.66 -8.14
CA ALA A 69 -13.13 9.74 -7.17
C ALA A 69 -13.54 9.30 -5.74
N PHE A 70 -14.82 9.29 -5.43
CA PHE A 70 -15.38 8.94 -4.12
C PHE A 70 -15.93 7.51 -4.05
N LEU A 71 -15.94 6.76 -5.14
CA LEU A 71 -16.53 5.42 -5.18
C LEU A 71 -15.97 4.50 -4.09
N LEU A 72 -14.65 4.42 -3.95
CA LEU A 72 -14.01 3.60 -2.93
C LEU A 72 -14.36 4.08 -1.52
N LYS A 73 -14.38 5.40 -1.31
CA LYS A 73 -14.75 5.99 -0.02
C LYS A 73 -16.17 5.62 0.38
N ASP A 74 -17.14 5.85 -0.51
CA ASP A 74 -18.55 5.55 -0.27
C ASP A 74 -18.74 4.05 0.07
N LYS A 75 -18.00 3.14 -0.60
CA LYS A 75 -18.06 1.68 -0.34
C LYS A 75 -17.45 1.30 1.01
N ILE A 76 -16.28 1.85 1.35
CA ILE A 76 -15.59 1.57 2.63
C ILE A 76 -16.40 2.14 3.80
N GLU A 77 -16.91 3.37 3.71
CA GLU A 77 -17.73 3.97 4.76
C GLU A 77 -19.00 3.16 5.01
N ASN A 78 -19.69 2.74 3.95
CA ASN A 78 -20.87 1.87 4.07
C ASN A 78 -20.54 0.54 4.75
N PHE A 79 -19.41 -0.08 4.38
CA PHE A 79 -18.95 -1.32 4.99
C PHE A 79 -18.64 -1.16 6.47
N ILE A 80 -17.87 -0.15 6.85
CA ILE A 80 -17.50 0.10 8.27
C ILE A 80 -18.76 0.35 9.11
N ASN A 81 -19.72 1.12 8.59
CA ASN A 81 -20.96 1.45 9.30
C ASN A 81 -21.92 0.27 9.42
N SER A 82 -21.88 -0.69 8.50
CA SER A 82 -22.78 -1.86 8.49
C SER A 82 -22.17 -3.12 9.10
N SER A 83 -20.85 -3.20 9.14
CA SER A 83 -20.11 -4.40 9.54
C SER A 83 -19.96 -4.47 11.07
N LYS A 84 -20.04 -5.69 11.59
CA LYS A 84 -19.69 -6.01 12.98
C LYS A 84 -18.19 -6.30 13.16
N ASN A 85 -17.43 -6.23 12.08
CA ASN A 85 -15.99 -6.50 12.09
C ASN A 85 -15.25 -5.24 12.52
N ASP A 86 -14.43 -5.38 13.53
CA ASP A 86 -13.59 -4.32 14.07
C ASP A 86 -12.18 -4.45 13.46
N PHE A 87 -11.95 -3.69 12.38
CA PHE A 87 -10.62 -3.61 11.75
C PHE A 87 -9.85 -2.44 12.36
N SER A 88 -8.71 -2.71 12.98
CA SER A 88 -7.83 -1.66 13.50
C SER A 88 -7.20 -0.84 12.36
N TYR A 89 -6.88 -1.49 11.24
CA TYR A 89 -6.25 -0.86 10.07
C TYR A 89 -6.81 -1.39 8.76
N ILE A 90 -6.90 -0.50 7.76
CA ILE A 90 -7.16 -0.85 6.36
C ILE A 90 -5.99 -0.28 5.54
N PHE A 91 -5.20 -1.17 4.95
CA PHE A 91 -4.10 -0.80 4.04
C PHE A 91 -4.58 -0.90 2.60
N ILE A 92 -4.32 0.15 1.82
CA ILE A 92 -4.62 0.19 0.39
C ILE A 92 -3.29 0.24 -0.36
N ASP A 93 -2.94 -0.86 -1.03
CA ASP A 93 -1.78 -0.90 -1.91
C ASP A 93 -2.14 -0.27 -3.25
N CYS A 94 -1.36 0.73 -3.66
CA CYS A 94 -1.63 1.55 -4.84
C CYS A 94 -0.58 1.36 -5.91
N PRO A 95 -0.96 1.38 -7.20
CA PRO A 95 0.02 1.39 -8.29
C PRO A 95 0.86 2.69 -8.24
N PRO A 96 2.10 2.68 -8.76
CA PRO A 96 3.00 3.83 -8.74
C PRO A 96 2.62 4.94 -9.76
N SER A 97 1.36 4.99 -10.18
CA SER A 97 0.83 5.97 -11.14
C SER A 97 -0.21 6.87 -10.47
N LEU A 98 -0.36 8.09 -10.96
CA LEU A 98 -1.42 9.02 -10.55
C LEU A 98 -2.71 8.79 -11.35
N SER A 99 -3.17 7.54 -11.39
CA SER A 99 -4.42 7.13 -12.01
C SER A 99 -5.63 7.44 -11.12
N LEU A 100 -6.82 7.24 -11.64
CA LEU A 100 -8.06 7.36 -10.87
C LEU A 100 -8.04 6.46 -9.62
N LEU A 101 -7.49 5.25 -9.71
CA LEU A 101 -7.40 4.31 -8.59
C LEU A 101 -6.57 4.88 -7.43
N THR A 102 -5.43 5.51 -7.74
CA THR A 102 -4.62 6.19 -6.73
C THR A 102 -5.35 7.39 -6.12
N ILE A 103 -6.08 8.16 -6.94
CA ILE A 103 -6.89 9.26 -6.43
C ILE A 103 -8.00 8.75 -5.50
N MET A 104 -8.73 7.70 -5.86
CA MET A 104 -9.75 7.07 -5.01
C MET A 104 -9.17 6.64 -3.65
N SER A 105 -7.99 6.05 -3.67
CA SER A 105 -7.28 5.61 -2.46
C SER A 105 -6.90 6.79 -1.56
N LEU A 106 -6.38 7.88 -2.14
CA LEU A 106 -6.03 9.10 -1.40
C LEU A 106 -7.27 9.84 -0.87
N VAL A 107 -8.41 9.72 -1.55
CA VAL A 107 -9.68 10.34 -1.11
C VAL A 107 -10.24 9.65 0.13
N VAL A 108 -10.09 8.36 0.28
CA VAL A 108 -10.59 7.60 1.44
C VAL A 108 -9.57 7.53 2.58
N ALA A 109 -8.27 7.62 2.30
CA ALA A 109 -7.23 7.41 3.29
C ALA A 109 -7.20 8.52 4.36
N ASN A 110 -6.98 8.14 5.61
CA ASN A 110 -6.66 9.06 6.69
C ASN A 110 -5.20 9.50 6.61
N SER A 111 -4.32 8.58 6.26
CA SER A 111 -2.88 8.85 6.19
C SER A 111 -2.20 8.03 5.09
N LEU A 112 -1.02 8.48 4.68
CA LEU A 112 -0.21 7.91 3.62
C LEU A 112 1.17 7.58 4.15
N ILE A 113 1.62 6.34 3.94
CA ILE A 113 3.02 5.93 4.06
C ILE A 113 3.62 5.94 2.65
N VAL A 114 4.76 6.60 2.49
CA VAL A 114 5.46 6.70 1.20
C VAL A 114 6.71 5.84 1.22
N PRO A 115 6.72 4.66 0.58
CA PRO A 115 7.96 3.93 0.35
C PRO A 115 8.80 4.68 -0.67
N LEU A 116 10.05 5.00 -0.30
CA LEU A 116 10.99 5.74 -1.13
C LEU A 116 12.26 4.91 -1.37
N GLN A 117 12.49 4.50 -2.61
CA GLN A 117 13.73 3.82 -2.96
C GLN A 117 14.89 4.81 -2.90
N THR A 118 16.04 4.39 -2.33
CA THR A 118 17.22 5.25 -2.18
C THR A 118 18.04 5.34 -3.48
N GLU A 119 17.41 5.85 -4.55
CA GLU A 119 17.95 6.00 -5.90
C GLU A 119 17.95 7.46 -6.35
N PHE A 120 18.66 7.77 -7.46
CA PHE A 120 18.94 9.12 -7.89
C PHE A 120 17.71 10.04 -8.04
N PHE A 121 16.64 9.54 -8.65
CA PHE A 121 15.41 10.35 -8.89
C PHE A 121 14.41 10.32 -7.73
N ALA A 122 14.76 9.72 -6.60
CA ALA A 122 13.85 9.52 -5.48
C ALA A 122 13.23 10.82 -4.94
N LEU A 123 14.05 11.85 -4.73
CA LEU A 123 13.61 13.12 -4.16
C LEU A 123 12.79 13.96 -5.16
N GLU A 124 13.07 13.85 -6.45
CA GLU A 124 12.25 14.48 -7.49
C GLU A 124 10.85 13.86 -7.51
N GLY A 125 10.76 12.52 -7.55
CA GLY A 125 9.50 11.80 -7.47
C GLY A 125 8.70 12.12 -6.21
N LEU A 126 9.38 12.18 -5.06
CA LEU A 126 8.76 12.58 -3.80
C LEU A 126 8.20 14.01 -3.85
N THR A 127 8.92 14.95 -4.44
CA THR A 127 8.45 16.33 -4.59
C THR A 127 7.19 16.41 -5.45
N GLN A 128 7.11 15.64 -6.54
CA GLN A 128 5.92 15.56 -7.38
C GLN A 128 4.73 14.93 -6.63
N LEU A 129 4.99 13.88 -5.86
CA LEU A 129 3.97 13.24 -5.02
C LEU A 129 3.41 14.22 -3.99
N ILE A 130 4.25 14.97 -3.27
CA ILE A 130 3.81 15.96 -2.28
C ILE A 130 2.89 17.00 -2.91
N LYS A 131 3.25 17.56 -4.08
CA LYS A 131 2.40 18.50 -4.82
C LYS A 131 1.03 17.90 -5.15
N THR A 132 0.98 16.62 -5.49
CA THR A 132 -0.28 15.95 -5.78
C THR A 132 -1.11 15.76 -4.52
N ILE A 133 -0.49 15.33 -3.42
CA ILE A 133 -1.15 15.20 -2.12
C ILE A 133 -1.76 16.54 -1.69
N ASP A 134 -1.03 17.65 -1.84
CA ASP A 134 -1.54 18.99 -1.52
C ASP A 134 -2.78 19.33 -2.34
N ARG A 135 -2.82 19.00 -3.64
CA ARG A 135 -4.00 19.18 -4.49
C ARG A 135 -5.19 18.35 -4.02
N ILE A 136 -4.95 17.07 -3.65
CA ILE A 136 -5.97 16.19 -3.10
C ILE A 136 -6.51 16.75 -1.78
N LYS A 137 -5.64 17.21 -0.89
CA LYS A 137 -6.04 17.81 0.39
C LYS A 137 -6.94 19.03 0.20
N VAL A 138 -6.60 19.89 -0.71
CA VAL A 138 -7.39 21.13 -0.95
C VAL A 138 -8.76 20.83 -1.54
N ASN A 139 -8.88 19.82 -2.41
CA ASN A 139 -10.07 19.66 -3.24
C ASN A 139 -10.94 18.45 -2.87
N LEU A 140 -10.37 17.39 -2.27
CA LEU A 140 -11.03 16.10 -2.16
C LEU A 140 -10.98 15.49 -0.75
N ASN A 141 -9.89 15.68 0.01
CA ASN A 141 -9.70 15.08 1.33
C ASN A 141 -8.80 15.96 2.22
N SER A 142 -9.39 16.92 2.93
CA SER A 142 -8.66 17.87 3.81
C SER A 142 -7.91 17.19 4.96
N GLU A 143 -8.36 16.01 5.39
CA GLU A 143 -7.81 15.28 6.53
C GLU A 143 -6.59 14.42 6.17
N LEU A 144 -6.31 14.20 4.87
CA LEU A 144 -5.20 13.37 4.41
C LEU A 144 -3.86 13.88 4.95
N LYS A 145 -3.08 13.01 5.57
CA LYS A 145 -1.76 13.33 6.13
C LYS A 145 -0.69 12.41 5.55
N ILE A 146 0.51 12.94 5.31
CA ILE A 146 1.69 12.09 5.12
C ILE A 146 2.12 11.62 6.50
N ARG A 147 1.92 10.33 6.77
CA ARG A 147 2.29 9.69 8.03
C ARG A 147 3.79 9.58 8.17
N GLY A 148 4.42 9.13 7.11
CA GLY A 148 5.87 9.04 7.04
C GLY A 148 6.38 8.56 5.70
N VAL A 149 7.69 8.68 5.53
CA VAL A 149 8.45 8.17 4.38
C VAL A 149 9.33 7.04 4.87
N LEU A 150 9.16 5.86 4.28
CA LEU A 150 9.95 4.67 4.57
C LEU A 150 11.02 4.51 3.48
N LEU A 151 12.28 4.65 3.86
CA LEU A 151 13.40 4.42 2.94
C LEU A 151 13.53 2.92 2.66
N THR A 152 13.57 2.56 1.39
CA THR A 152 13.63 1.17 0.94
C THR A 152 14.79 0.96 -0.03
N MET A 153 15.12 -0.31 -0.30
CA MET A 153 16.20 -0.72 -1.20
C MET A 153 17.55 -0.10 -0.85
N PHE A 154 17.77 0.18 0.45
CA PHE A 154 18.98 0.82 0.94
C PHE A 154 20.18 -0.13 0.85
N ASP A 155 21.23 0.30 0.16
CA ASP A 155 22.52 -0.43 0.11
C ASP A 155 23.59 0.38 0.83
N LYS A 156 24.05 -0.10 2.00
CA LYS A 156 25.11 0.52 2.82
C LYS A 156 26.43 0.72 2.07
N ARG A 157 26.69 -0.07 1.02
CA ARG A 157 27.90 0.02 0.20
C ARG A 157 27.81 1.11 -0.87
N ASN A 158 26.61 1.61 -1.15
CA ASN A 158 26.35 2.61 -2.18
C ASN A 158 26.31 4.01 -1.56
N LYS A 159 27.28 4.86 -1.91
CA LYS A 159 27.34 6.26 -1.44
C LYS A 159 26.12 7.08 -1.83
N LEU A 160 25.51 6.76 -2.99
CA LEU A 160 24.28 7.43 -3.44
C LEU A 160 23.10 7.12 -2.47
N SER A 161 22.95 5.88 -2.02
CA SER A 161 21.91 5.53 -1.05
C SER A 161 22.05 6.34 0.24
N ALA A 162 23.27 6.48 0.77
CA ALA A 162 23.55 7.29 1.95
C ALA A 162 23.27 8.79 1.72
N GLN A 163 23.60 9.30 0.52
CA GLN A 163 23.31 10.69 0.14
C GLN A 163 21.79 10.93 0.08
N VAL A 164 21.02 10.05 -0.58
CA VAL A 164 19.57 10.17 -0.68
C VAL A 164 18.91 10.08 0.70
N GLU A 165 19.39 9.19 1.58
CA GLU A 165 18.90 9.13 2.96
C GLU A 165 19.14 10.47 3.68
N ALA A 166 20.37 11.00 3.65
CA ALA A 166 20.71 12.25 4.30
C ALA A 166 19.87 13.43 3.79
N ASP A 167 19.69 13.51 2.47
CA ASP A 167 18.89 14.56 1.84
C ASP A 167 17.39 14.41 2.16
N ALA A 168 16.85 13.20 2.17
CA ALA A 168 15.47 12.93 2.56
C ALA A 168 15.21 13.34 4.01
N ARG A 169 16.10 12.95 4.95
CA ARG A 169 16.00 13.35 6.36
C ARG A 169 16.12 14.85 6.55
N LYS A 170 17.01 15.52 5.81
CA LYS A 170 17.17 16.96 5.85
C LYS A 170 15.93 17.70 5.32
N PHE A 171 15.28 17.18 4.27
CA PHE A 171 14.14 17.82 3.61
C PHE A 171 12.81 17.59 4.36
N LEU A 172 12.62 16.39 4.93
CA LEU A 172 11.36 15.99 5.55
C LEU A 172 11.41 15.90 7.08
N ASN A 173 12.61 16.02 7.66
CA ASN A 173 12.84 15.94 9.10
C ASN A 173 12.23 14.67 9.73
N GLU A 174 11.37 14.84 10.74
CA GLU A 174 10.74 13.77 11.51
C GLU A 174 9.76 12.89 10.72
N LYS A 175 9.44 13.26 9.48
CA LYS A 175 8.56 12.45 8.62
C LYS A 175 9.27 11.25 8.00
N VAL A 176 10.59 11.13 8.09
CA VAL A 176 11.31 9.95 7.62
C VAL A 176 11.45 8.97 8.77
N TYR A 177 10.91 7.76 8.62
CA TYR A 177 11.08 6.71 9.63
C TYR A 177 12.55 6.45 9.93
N HIS A 178 12.87 6.14 11.19
CA HIS A 178 14.23 5.78 11.60
C HIS A 178 14.65 4.47 10.95
N THR A 179 13.71 3.53 10.89
CA THR A 179 13.90 2.24 10.22
C THR A 179 14.08 2.42 8.73
N VAL A 180 15.06 1.68 8.18
CA VAL A 180 15.38 1.65 6.75
C VAL A 180 15.33 0.20 6.26
N ILE A 181 14.63 -0.05 5.16
CA ILE A 181 14.53 -1.39 4.58
C ILE A 181 15.73 -1.63 3.64
N PRO A 182 16.61 -2.58 3.96
CA PRO A 182 17.79 -2.83 3.14
C PRO A 182 17.42 -3.51 1.82
N ARG A 183 18.29 -3.34 0.83
CA ARG A 183 18.26 -4.18 -0.36
C ARG A 183 18.57 -5.61 0.05
N ASN A 184 17.64 -6.54 -0.18
CA ASN A 184 17.77 -7.93 0.27
C ASN A 184 17.14 -8.88 -0.76
N VAL A 185 17.88 -9.90 -1.17
CA VAL A 185 17.43 -10.87 -2.18
C VAL A 185 16.22 -11.66 -1.70
N ARG A 186 16.16 -12.00 -0.40
CA ARG A 186 15.01 -12.72 0.18
C ARG A 186 13.70 -11.96 0.06
N LEU A 187 13.74 -10.61 0.15
CA LEU A 187 12.56 -9.77 -0.11
C LEU A 187 12.05 -9.89 -1.55
N SER A 188 12.95 -10.12 -2.50
CA SER A 188 12.57 -10.31 -3.92
C SER A 188 12.14 -11.74 -4.22
N GLU A 189 12.61 -12.73 -3.46
CA GLU A 189 12.25 -14.14 -3.61
C GLU A 189 10.89 -14.47 -3.02
N ALA A 190 10.56 -13.96 -1.82
CA ALA A 190 9.34 -14.29 -1.10
C ALA A 190 8.06 -14.14 -1.95
N PRO A 191 7.86 -13.09 -2.77
CA PRO A 191 6.71 -12.98 -3.65
C PRO A 191 6.59 -14.09 -4.68
N SER A 192 7.72 -14.63 -5.19
CA SER A 192 7.69 -15.75 -6.15
C SER A 192 7.19 -17.06 -5.53
N HIS A 193 7.21 -17.14 -4.20
CA HIS A 193 6.65 -18.25 -3.44
C HIS A 193 5.25 -17.97 -2.90
N GLY A 194 4.66 -16.81 -3.21
CA GLY A 194 3.33 -16.43 -2.74
C GLY A 194 3.21 -16.23 -1.22
N ILE A 195 4.32 -16.03 -0.51
CA ILE A 195 4.32 -15.88 0.95
C ILE A 195 5.05 -14.61 1.39
N PRO A 196 4.63 -13.97 2.50
CA PRO A 196 5.31 -12.79 3.03
C PRO A 196 6.71 -13.14 3.53
N ILE A 197 7.61 -12.16 3.48
CA ILE A 197 8.98 -12.30 3.97
C ILE A 197 9.05 -12.77 5.44
N LEU A 198 8.11 -12.33 6.28
CA LEU A 198 8.00 -12.71 7.68
C LEU A 198 7.73 -14.21 7.89
N VAL A 199 7.21 -14.90 6.88
CA VAL A 199 6.99 -16.34 6.85
C VAL A 199 8.10 -17.05 6.08
N TYR A 200 8.56 -16.44 4.97
CA TYR A 200 9.57 -17.02 4.08
C TYR A 200 10.94 -17.12 4.75
N ASP A 201 11.44 -16.05 5.36
CA ASP A 201 12.72 -16.02 6.06
C ASP A 201 12.70 -14.96 7.19
N LYS A 202 12.32 -15.39 8.39
CA LYS A 202 12.20 -14.52 9.56
C LYS A 202 13.51 -13.87 10.00
N MET A 203 14.64 -14.52 9.68
CA MET A 203 15.96 -14.12 10.17
C MET A 203 16.71 -13.23 9.18
N CYS A 204 16.23 -13.05 7.96
CA CYS A 204 16.88 -12.17 7.01
C CYS A 204 16.75 -10.70 7.43
N SER A 205 17.72 -9.87 7.02
CA SER A 205 17.73 -8.45 7.36
C SER A 205 16.48 -7.71 6.87
N GLY A 206 15.89 -8.14 5.75
CA GLY A 206 14.65 -7.57 5.24
C GLY A 206 13.47 -7.82 6.17
N SER A 207 13.30 -9.06 6.65
CA SER A 207 12.24 -9.43 7.59
C SER A 207 12.36 -8.67 8.91
N ILE A 208 13.57 -8.64 9.48
CA ILE A 208 13.84 -7.92 10.73
C ILE A 208 13.51 -6.43 10.57
N SER A 209 13.97 -5.79 9.49
CA SER A 209 13.71 -4.36 9.27
C SER A 209 12.22 -4.05 9.06
N TYR A 210 11.44 -4.94 8.42
CA TYR A 210 9.98 -4.74 8.35
C TYR A 210 9.29 -4.91 9.70
N SER A 211 9.78 -5.81 10.56
CA SER A 211 9.29 -5.93 11.95
C SER A 211 9.61 -4.69 12.77
N ASP A 212 10.85 -4.18 12.67
CA ASP A 212 11.27 -2.94 13.33
C ASP A 212 10.44 -1.74 12.86
N PHE A 213 10.15 -1.67 11.55
CA PHE A 213 9.27 -0.65 10.99
C PHE A 213 7.85 -0.74 11.53
N ALA A 214 7.28 -1.94 11.63
CA ALA A 214 5.95 -2.13 12.19
C ALA A 214 5.88 -1.69 13.66
N GLU A 215 6.90 -2.00 14.46
CA GLU A 215 6.99 -1.51 15.84
C GLU A 215 7.12 0.02 15.92
N GLU A 216 7.94 0.63 15.07
CA GLU A 216 8.11 2.08 15.00
C GLU A 216 6.79 2.75 14.61
N PHE A 217 6.09 2.22 13.61
CA PHE A 217 4.78 2.70 13.19
C PHE A 217 3.76 2.64 14.32
N LEU A 218 3.61 1.49 14.98
CA LEU A 218 2.66 1.31 16.08
C LEU A 218 2.97 2.21 17.30
N LYS A 219 4.24 2.43 17.62
CA LYS A 219 4.64 3.37 18.68
C LYS A 219 4.21 4.80 18.35
N GLN A 220 4.34 5.21 17.09
CA GLN A 220 3.88 6.54 16.65
C GLN A 220 2.36 6.68 16.68
N GLU A 221 1.59 5.61 16.36
CA GLU A 221 0.13 5.62 16.48
C GLU A 221 -0.31 5.78 17.94
N ASN A 222 0.24 4.98 18.86
CA ASN A 222 -0.10 5.04 20.29
C ASN A 222 0.21 6.40 20.94
N ILE A 223 1.27 7.08 20.49
CA ILE A 223 1.61 8.43 20.97
C ILE A 223 0.54 9.44 20.54
N LEU A 224 0.00 9.31 19.32
CA LEU A 224 -1.04 10.21 18.83
C LEU A 224 -2.39 9.97 19.50
N GLU A 225 -2.77 8.71 19.73
CA GLU A 225 -4.00 8.37 20.47
C GLU A 225 -3.96 8.88 21.91
N SER A 226 -2.78 8.87 22.55
CA SER A 226 -2.62 9.39 23.91
C SER A 226 -2.59 10.93 23.97
N ALA A 227 -2.43 11.62 22.85
CA ALA A 227 -2.36 13.08 22.75
C ALA A 227 -3.65 13.74 22.22
N ALA A 228 -4.64 12.93 21.79
CA ALA A 228 -5.93 13.36 21.28
C ALA A 228 -7.02 13.26 22.34
#